data_a6db8966cfa150c560f9d09d34395c8f
#
_entry.id   a6db8966cfa150c560f9d09d34395c8f
#
_cell.length_a   1.000
_cell.length_b   1.000
_cell.length_c   1.000
_cell.angle_alpha   90.00
_cell.angle_beta   90.00
_cell.angle_gamma   90.00
#
_symmetry.space_group_name_H-M   'P 1'
#
loop_
_entity.id
_entity.type
_entity.pdbx_description
1 polymer ?
#
loop_
_entity_poly.entity_id
_entity_poly.type
_entity_poly.pdbx_seq_one_letter_code
_entity_poly.pdbx_strand_id
1 'polypeptide(L)'
;MQGGNWGSEERRQNMPFQQNTYFDIAIMVMGHAFQVTVNGQHLLEYRHRVPYQNIQSLQISGDLNLSCVTFSPPVAMSPAPPPYTPGYMGNTPGYVCNTPGYVSNTPGYVQNSFVPPIYGAQMVPSMAAPPVFGAPMPQKAPVTMYNPVMPFQAALQTNFGRNGRVIIMGNIPYGADRFHINLLNSRTRNIHLHVNPRFREGAVVRNTQDRGTWGPEERTMSYMPFIPGQSFQIEIKNEGGSFGIYSNGAKLFNYVHRLPFNQINMIEVGGDVTLTLVQY
;
A
#
# COMPACT_ATOMS: atom_id res chain seq x y z
N MET A 1 -29.54 10.26 -0.84
CA MET A 1 -30.94 10.02 -1.19
C MET A 1 -31.67 9.60 0.08
N GLN A 2 -32.73 10.28 0.45
CA GLN A 2 -33.54 9.90 1.61
C GLN A 2 -34.99 9.76 1.12
N GLY A 3 -35.62 8.59 1.32
CA GLY A 3 -36.96 8.31 0.79
C GLY A 3 -37.10 8.39 -0.74
N GLY A 4 -36.04 8.11 -1.50
CA GLY A 4 -36.01 8.17 -2.95
C GLY A 4 -35.69 9.55 -3.56
N ASN A 5 -35.62 10.62 -2.74
CA ASN A 5 -35.36 11.98 -3.21
C ASN A 5 -33.90 12.40 -3.00
N TRP A 6 -33.35 13.11 -4.00
CA TRP A 6 -32.05 13.77 -3.89
C TRP A 6 -32.17 15.04 -3.02
N GLY A 7 -31.16 15.28 -2.20
CA GLY A 7 -31.01 16.54 -1.47
C GLY A 7 -30.44 17.66 -2.36
N SER A 8 -30.16 18.81 -1.74
CA SER A 8 -29.54 19.93 -2.44
C SER A 8 -28.14 19.58 -2.93
N GLU A 9 -27.86 19.90 -4.20
CA GLU A 9 -26.53 19.72 -4.77
C GLU A 9 -25.55 20.73 -4.19
N GLU A 10 -24.33 20.26 -3.97
CA GLU A 10 -23.16 21.12 -3.73
C GLU A 10 -22.26 21.05 -4.95
N ARG A 11 -21.92 22.20 -5.51
CA ARG A 11 -21.10 22.30 -6.72
C ARG A 11 -19.78 23.00 -6.41
N ARG A 12 -18.69 22.47 -6.98
CA ARG A 12 -17.37 23.11 -6.99
C ARG A 12 -17.02 23.53 -8.41
N GLN A 13 -16.48 24.73 -8.56
CA GLN A 13 -16.09 25.25 -9.88
C GLN A 13 -14.73 24.72 -10.33
N ASN A 14 -13.88 24.35 -9.37
CA ASN A 14 -12.56 23.81 -9.70
C ASN A 14 -12.69 22.31 -10.03
N MET A 15 -12.41 21.95 -11.28
CA MET A 15 -12.40 20.58 -11.77
C MET A 15 -10.97 20.02 -11.70
N PRO A 16 -10.67 19.11 -10.76
CA PRO A 16 -9.32 18.57 -10.61
C PRO A 16 -8.99 17.45 -11.58
N PHE A 17 -9.99 16.97 -12.32
CA PHE A 17 -9.83 15.83 -13.23
C PHE A 17 -9.61 16.29 -14.66
N GLN A 18 -8.71 15.60 -15.38
CA GLN A 18 -8.44 15.81 -16.79
C GLN A 18 -8.65 14.50 -17.55
N GLN A 19 -9.18 14.58 -18.77
CA GLN A 19 -9.34 13.40 -19.62
C GLN A 19 -8.01 12.72 -19.88
N ASN A 20 -8.02 11.38 -19.93
CA ASN A 20 -6.86 10.54 -20.19
C ASN A 20 -5.71 10.74 -19.17
N THR A 21 -6.00 11.31 -18.02
CA THR A 21 -5.00 11.52 -16.95
C THR A 21 -5.36 10.65 -15.75
N TYR A 22 -4.36 10.02 -15.17
CA TYR A 22 -4.51 9.29 -13.93
C TYR A 22 -4.92 10.23 -12.79
N PHE A 23 -5.80 9.76 -11.93
CA PHE A 23 -6.18 10.45 -10.70
C PHE A 23 -6.29 9.47 -9.53
N ASP A 24 -6.07 9.98 -8.34
CA ASP A 24 -6.31 9.32 -7.06
C ASP A 24 -7.34 10.11 -6.27
N ILE A 25 -8.38 9.44 -5.79
CA ILE A 25 -9.38 10.03 -4.89
C ILE A 25 -9.29 9.30 -3.55
N ALA A 26 -9.06 10.05 -2.47
CA ALA A 26 -9.25 9.54 -1.12
C ALA A 26 -10.47 10.19 -0.47
N ILE A 27 -11.35 9.36 0.09
CA ILE A 27 -12.51 9.80 0.86
C ILE A 27 -12.28 9.37 2.31
N MET A 28 -12.01 10.32 3.17
CA MET A 28 -11.83 10.10 4.59
C MET A 28 -13.15 10.33 5.32
N VAL A 29 -13.58 9.33 6.10
CA VAL A 29 -14.80 9.42 6.91
C VAL A 29 -14.46 10.00 8.27
N MET A 30 -14.80 11.27 8.46
CA MET A 30 -14.65 11.97 9.74
C MET A 30 -15.93 11.86 10.56
N GLY A 31 -15.92 12.23 11.83
CA GLY A 31 -17.12 12.16 12.68
C GLY A 31 -18.28 13.05 12.22
N HIS A 32 -18.00 14.15 11.50
CA HIS A 32 -19.00 15.13 11.08
C HIS A 32 -19.14 15.29 9.55
N ALA A 33 -18.18 14.78 8.78
CA ALA A 33 -18.11 15.00 7.35
C ALA A 33 -17.31 13.92 6.63
N PHE A 34 -17.44 13.87 5.30
CA PHE A 34 -16.47 13.26 4.41
C PHE A 34 -15.46 14.30 3.96
N GLN A 35 -14.19 14.04 4.14
CA GLN A 35 -13.13 14.82 3.55
C GLN A 35 -12.67 14.14 2.25
N VAL A 36 -12.67 14.87 1.15
CA VAL A 36 -12.27 14.36 -0.16
C VAL A 36 -11.00 15.05 -0.60
N THR A 37 -10.01 14.24 -0.96
CA THR A 37 -8.77 14.70 -1.58
C THR A 37 -8.65 14.10 -2.97
N VAL A 38 -8.05 14.83 -3.90
CA VAL A 38 -7.72 14.35 -5.24
C VAL A 38 -6.23 14.60 -5.46
N ASN A 39 -5.51 13.57 -5.87
CA ASN A 39 -4.07 13.61 -6.10
C ASN A 39 -3.31 14.19 -4.87
N GLY A 40 -3.75 13.79 -3.66
CA GLY A 40 -3.19 14.27 -2.40
C GLY A 40 -3.57 15.70 -1.99
N GLN A 41 -4.28 16.44 -2.83
CA GLN A 41 -4.75 17.81 -2.56
C GLN A 41 -6.18 17.80 -2.02
N HIS A 42 -6.45 18.60 -0.97
CA HIS A 42 -7.79 18.74 -0.43
C HIS A 42 -8.71 19.37 -1.48
N LEU A 43 -9.80 18.65 -1.83
CA LEU A 43 -10.80 19.12 -2.76
C LEU A 43 -12.00 19.76 -2.06
N LEU A 44 -12.62 19.01 -1.16
CA LEU A 44 -13.83 19.45 -0.48
C LEU A 44 -14.05 18.68 0.85
N GLU A 45 -14.89 19.25 1.68
CA GLU A 45 -15.51 18.62 2.83
C GLU A 45 -17.03 18.56 2.60
N TYR A 46 -17.64 17.39 2.79
CA TYR A 46 -19.07 17.18 2.65
C TYR A 46 -19.66 16.74 3.98
N ARG A 47 -20.45 17.59 4.64
CA ARG A 47 -21.08 17.27 5.93
C ARG A 47 -22.06 16.14 5.81
N HIS A 48 -22.09 15.23 6.80
CA HIS A 48 -23.03 14.15 6.84
C HIS A 48 -24.47 14.68 6.88
N ARG A 49 -25.29 14.29 5.93
CA ARG A 49 -26.73 14.58 5.89
C ARG A 49 -27.57 13.39 6.39
N VAL A 50 -26.93 12.23 6.46
CA VAL A 50 -27.47 10.99 7.02
C VAL A 50 -26.36 10.35 7.87
N PRO A 51 -26.70 9.52 8.87
CA PRO A 51 -25.69 8.84 9.67
C PRO A 51 -24.78 7.99 8.79
N TYR A 52 -23.46 8.25 8.81
CA TYR A 52 -22.49 7.54 7.98
C TYR A 52 -22.37 6.06 8.36
N GLN A 53 -22.73 5.68 9.57
CA GLN A 53 -22.77 4.29 10.05
C GLN A 53 -23.73 3.41 9.24
N ASN A 54 -24.70 4.01 8.55
CA ASN A 54 -25.66 3.31 7.71
C ASN A 54 -25.15 3.03 6.30
N ILE A 55 -23.91 3.47 5.96
CA ILE A 55 -23.34 3.23 4.64
C ILE A 55 -22.86 1.77 4.55
N GLN A 56 -23.43 1.03 3.60
CA GLN A 56 -23.12 -0.39 3.38
C GLN A 56 -22.45 -0.66 2.04
N SER A 57 -22.52 0.28 1.11
CA SER A 57 -22.00 0.07 -0.24
C SER A 57 -21.40 1.34 -0.82
N LEU A 58 -20.37 1.17 -1.66
CA LEU A 58 -19.79 2.17 -2.53
C LEU A 58 -20.13 1.80 -3.97
N GLN A 59 -20.70 2.73 -4.72
CA GLN A 59 -20.93 2.58 -6.14
C GLN A 59 -20.08 3.59 -6.91
N ILE A 60 -19.37 3.11 -7.92
CA ILE A 60 -18.58 3.91 -8.84
C ILE A 60 -19.09 3.61 -10.24
N SER A 61 -19.45 4.66 -11.00
CA SER A 61 -20.00 4.51 -12.36
C SER A 61 -19.59 5.70 -13.21
N GLY A 62 -19.62 5.51 -14.54
CA GLY A 62 -19.26 6.54 -15.52
C GLY A 62 -18.11 6.10 -16.43
N ASP A 63 -17.67 7.01 -17.30
CA ASP A 63 -16.60 6.78 -18.27
C ASP A 63 -15.23 6.90 -17.62
N LEU A 64 -14.84 5.86 -16.90
CA LEU A 64 -13.54 5.78 -16.22
C LEU A 64 -12.99 4.35 -16.22
N ASN A 65 -11.68 4.24 -16.20
CA ASN A 65 -10.98 2.97 -15.97
C ASN A 65 -10.53 2.91 -14.51
N LEU A 66 -11.16 2.00 -13.74
CA LEU A 66 -10.86 1.81 -12.34
C LEU A 66 -9.69 0.84 -12.16
N SER A 67 -8.56 1.32 -11.65
CA SER A 67 -7.37 0.49 -11.44
C SER A 67 -7.38 -0.21 -10.08
N CYS A 68 -7.85 0.47 -9.04
CA CYS A 68 -7.84 -0.06 -7.67
C CYS A 68 -8.87 0.66 -6.80
N VAL A 69 -9.49 -0.09 -5.88
CA VAL A 69 -10.25 0.46 -4.74
C VAL A 69 -9.73 -0.17 -3.47
N THR A 70 -9.37 0.65 -2.49
CA THR A 70 -8.88 0.18 -1.20
C THR A 70 -9.74 0.74 -0.07
N PHE A 71 -10.01 -0.10 0.93
CA PHE A 71 -10.68 0.32 2.16
C PHE A 71 -9.66 0.23 3.30
N SER A 72 -9.43 1.36 3.97
CA SER A 72 -8.56 1.42 5.14
C SER A 72 -9.39 1.30 6.41
N PRO A 73 -8.95 0.52 7.41
CA PRO A 73 -9.55 0.62 8.73
C PRO A 73 -9.38 2.05 9.28
N PRO A 74 -10.24 2.50 10.22
CA PRO A 74 -10.06 3.79 10.87
C PRO A 74 -8.67 3.85 11.48
N VAL A 75 -7.92 4.91 11.12
CA VAL A 75 -6.63 5.18 11.76
C VAL A 75 -6.94 5.48 13.22
N ALA A 76 -6.49 4.63 14.14
CA ALA A 76 -6.53 4.97 15.55
C ALA A 76 -5.70 6.25 15.70
N MET A 77 -6.37 7.37 15.97
CA MET A 77 -5.67 8.61 16.29
C MET A 77 -4.83 8.33 17.52
N SER A 78 -3.52 8.34 17.36
CA SER A 78 -2.63 8.42 18.51
C SER A 78 -3.08 9.62 19.34
N PRO A 79 -3.28 9.50 20.66
CA PRO A 79 -3.63 10.62 21.48
C PRO A 79 -2.61 11.73 21.24
N ALA A 80 -3.11 12.97 21.03
CA ALA A 80 -2.26 14.12 20.85
C ALA A 80 -1.19 14.16 21.97
N PRO A 81 0.08 14.44 21.66
CA PRO A 81 1.09 14.59 22.71
C PRO A 81 0.58 15.62 23.71
N PRO A 82 0.75 15.38 25.01
CA PRO A 82 0.30 16.33 26.04
C PRO A 82 0.90 17.71 25.78
N PRO A 83 0.18 18.80 26.07
CA PRO A 83 0.67 20.15 25.85
C PRO A 83 1.99 20.33 26.60
N TYR A 84 2.99 20.86 25.88
CA TYR A 84 4.31 21.14 26.39
C TYR A 84 4.19 22.19 27.50
N THR A 85 4.30 21.79 28.75
CA THR A 85 4.52 22.68 29.87
C THR A 85 6.01 22.99 29.93
N PRO A 86 6.45 24.28 29.83
CA PRO A 86 7.84 24.63 30.05
C PRO A 86 8.18 24.38 31.51
N GLY A 87 8.84 23.27 31.80
CA GLY A 87 9.29 22.92 33.12
C GLY A 87 10.71 23.39 33.36
N TYR A 88 10.84 24.12 34.43
CA TYR A 88 12.03 24.52 35.16
C TYR A 88 13.27 23.64 34.97
N MET A 89 14.41 24.29 34.71
CA MET A 89 15.74 23.67 34.80
C MET A 89 16.05 23.28 36.24
N GLY A 90 16.17 21.99 36.48
CA GLY A 90 16.74 21.46 37.73
C GLY A 90 17.78 20.39 37.36
N ASN A 91 19.04 20.67 37.73
CA ASN A 91 20.16 19.74 37.64
C ASN A 91 19.91 18.48 38.49
N THR A 92 19.99 17.29 37.87
CA THR A 92 20.24 16.04 38.62
C THR A 92 20.95 15.00 37.74
N PRO A 93 21.82 14.16 38.33
CA PRO A 93 22.76 13.29 37.60
C PRO A 93 22.12 11.98 37.13
N GLY A 94 22.81 11.34 36.17
CA GLY A 94 22.43 10.18 35.40
C GLY A 94 21.87 8.97 36.16
N TYR A 95 20.88 8.33 35.51
CA TYR A 95 20.46 6.97 35.80
C TYR A 95 20.45 6.12 34.53
N VAL A 96 21.14 4.98 34.63
CA VAL A 96 21.15 3.91 33.66
C VAL A 96 19.80 3.20 33.70
N CYS A 97 19.05 3.16 32.58
CA CYS A 97 17.83 2.37 32.51
C CYS A 97 18.11 0.96 32.00
N ASN A 98 18.08 0.00 32.95
CA ASN A 98 17.86 -1.41 32.66
C ASN A 98 16.35 -1.61 32.41
N THR A 99 15.97 -2.13 31.25
CA THR A 99 14.60 -2.54 30.96
C THR A 99 14.37 -3.98 31.39
N PRO A 100 13.41 -4.28 32.28
CA PRO A 100 12.88 -5.63 32.47
C PRO A 100 11.72 -5.89 31.51
N GLY A 101 11.69 -7.10 30.93
CA GLY A 101 10.64 -7.53 30.02
C GLY A 101 9.27 -7.62 30.70
N TYR A 102 8.22 -7.17 29.98
CA TYR A 102 6.84 -7.35 30.39
C TYR A 102 6.33 -8.71 29.92
N VAL A 103 5.97 -9.55 30.89
CA VAL A 103 5.13 -10.74 30.66
C VAL A 103 3.69 -10.31 30.83
N SER A 104 2.92 -10.41 29.77
CA SER A 104 1.47 -10.14 29.78
C SER A 104 0.72 -11.40 30.22
N ASN A 105 0.19 -11.40 31.44
CA ASN A 105 -0.81 -12.36 31.87
C ASN A 105 -2.20 -11.78 31.62
N THR A 106 -2.93 -12.36 30.67
CA THR A 106 -4.37 -12.13 30.50
C THR A 106 -5.15 -13.27 31.15
N PRO A 107 -6.13 -13.00 32.04
CA PRO A 107 -6.99 -14.05 32.60
C PRO A 107 -8.00 -14.51 31.56
N GLY A 108 -8.10 -15.83 31.37
CA GLY A 108 -9.08 -16.44 30.48
C GLY A 108 -10.50 -16.38 31.06
N TYR A 109 -11.47 -16.04 30.22
CA TYR A 109 -12.88 -16.22 30.48
C TYR A 109 -13.25 -17.68 30.21
N VAL A 110 -13.73 -18.38 31.27
CA VAL A 110 -14.32 -19.71 31.15
C VAL A 110 -15.80 -19.54 30.83
N GLN A 111 -16.19 -19.91 29.61
CA GLN A 111 -17.61 -20.07 29.26
C GLN A 111 -18.05 -21.51 29.60
N ASN A 112 -18.90 -21.64 30.62
CA ASN A 112 -19.58 -22.86 30.91
C ASN A 112 -20.74 -23.07 29.91
N SER A 113 -20.57 -24.02 29.00
CA SER A 113 -21.68 -24.52 28.17
C SER A 113 -22.14 -25.85 28.70
N PHE A 114 -23.35 -25.86 29.25
CA PHE A 114 -24.07 -27.07 29.65
C PHE A 114 -24.50 -27.86 28.41
N VAL A 115 -24.04 -29.10 28.27
CA VAL A 115 -24.49 -30.04 27.24
C VAL A 115 -25.25 -31.14 27.96
N PRO A 116 -26.54 -31.41 27.60
CA PRO A 116 -27.30 -32.53 28.14
C PRO A 116 -26.81 -33.85 27.53
N PRO A 117 -26.90 -34.98 28.25
CA PRO A 117 -26.44 -36.28 27.76
C PRO A 117 -27.42 -36.86 26.74
N ILE A 118 -26.94 -37.18 25.56
CA ILE A 118 -27.65 -37.98 24.56
C ILE A 118 -27.25 -39.43 24.69
N TYR A 119 -28.22 -40.27 24.94
CA TYR A 119 -28.10 -41.75 24.96
C TYR A 119 -27.99 -42.30 23.53
N GLY A 120 -26.95 -43.11 23.30
CA GLY A 120 -26.97 -44.25 22.39
C GLY A 120 -27.03 -43.96 20.89
N ALA A 121 -25.87 -43.89 20.22
CA ALA A 121 -25.76 -44.27 18.80
C ALA A 121 -24.47 -45.11 18.59
N GLN A 122 -24.67 -46.26 17.93
CA GLN A 122 -23.63 -47.25 17.61
C GLN A 122 -22.55 -46.61 16.73
N MET A 123 -21.31 -46.89 17.07
CA MET A 123 -20.14 -46.57 16.24
C MET A 123 -20.16 -47.42 14.96
N VAL A 124 -20.37 -46.78 13.82
CA VAL A 124 -19.94 -47.30 12.51
C VAL A 124 -18.51 -46.80 12.24
N PRO A 125 -17.58 -47.67 11.78
CA PRO A 125 -16.24 -47.21 11.48
C PRO A 125 -16.28 -46.22 10.32
N SER A 126 -15.89 -44.97 10.60
CA SER A 126 -15.72 -43.94 9.58
C SER A 126 -14.54 -44.31 8.68
N MET A 127 -14.84 -44.66 7.45
CA MET A 127 -13.81 -44.73 6.41
C MET A 127 -13.22 -43.31 6.24
N ALA A 128 -11.93 -43.16 6.52
CA ALA A 128 -11.21 -41.95 6.28
C ALA A 128 -11.36 -41.55 4.81
N ALA A 129 -11.90 -40.36 4.55
CA ALA A 129 -11.93 -39.78 3.21
C ALA A 129 -10.48 -39.66 2.69
N PRO A 130 -10.26 -39.94 1.40
CA PRO A 130 -8.91 -39.79 0.83
C PRO A 130 -8.46 -38.33 0.94
N PRO A 131 -7.15 -38.07 1.13
CA PRO A 131 -6.64 -36.71 1.23
C PRO A 131 -6.96 -35.98 -0.08
N VAL A 132 -7.66 -34.82 0.05
CA VAL A 132 -7.92 -33.94 -1.09
C VAL A 132 -6.59 -33.25 -1.43
N PHE A 133 -5.88 -33.82 -2.39
CA PHE A 133 -4.72 -33.20 -3.00
C PHE A 133 -5.19 -32.01 -3.84
N GLY A 134 -4.82 -30.78 -3.42
CA GLY A 134 -4.96 -29.62 -4.29
C GLY A 134 -5.79 -28.46 -3.79
N ALA A 135 -6.09 -28.34 -2.50
CA ALA A 135 -6.58 -27.05 -2.00
C ALA A 135 -5.46 -26.00 -2.16
N PRO A 136 -5.67 -24.89 -2.91
CA PRO A 136 -4.68 -23.85 -2.99
C PRO A 136 -4.42 -23.31 -1.58
N MET A 137 -3.15 -23.29 -1.18
CA MET A 137 -2.75 -22.69 0.10
C MET A 137 -3.31 -21.27 0.15
N PRO A 138 -3.91 -20.84 1.28
CA PRO A 138 -4.43 -19.48 1.41
C PRO A 138 -3.30 -18.51 1.14
N GLN A 139 -3.39 -17.75 0.06
CA GLN A 139 -2.45 -16.68 -0.23
C GLN A 139 -2.60 -15.62 0.86
N LYS A 140 -1.50 -15.27 1.50
CA LYS A 140 -1.48 -14.20 2.49
C LYS A 140 -1.94 -12.92 1.83
N ALA A 141 -2.89 -12.20 2.46
CA ALA A 141 -3.38 -10.92 1.95
C ALA A 141 -2.20 -9.94 1.74
N PRO A 142 -2.22 -9.13 0.68
CA PRO A 142 -1.17 -8.15 0.44
C PRO A 142 -1.14 -7.11 1.56
N VAL A 143 0.07 -6.68 1.94
CA VAL A 143 0.26 -5.56 2.86
C VAL A 143 0.02 -4.26 2.10
N THR A 144 -0.76 -3.35 2.68
CA THR A 144 -0.98 -2.01 2.11
C THR A 144 -0.57 -0.97 3.14
N MET A 145 0.31 -0.06 2.75
CA MET A 145 0.76 1.07 3.55
C MET A 145 0.30 2.37 2.91
N TYR A 146 -0.27 3.25 3.70
CA TYR A 146 -0.76 4.57 3.26
C TYR A 146 0.17 5.66 3.73
N ASN A 147 0.46 6.62 2.86
CA ASN A 147 1.31 7.79 3.12
C ASN A 147 2.62 7.42 3.83
N PRO A 148 3.37 6.43 3.35
CA PRO A 148 4.60 6.03 4.02
C PRO A 148 5.63 7.16 3.97
N VAL A 149 6.42 7.28 5.03
CA VAL A 149 7.49 8.27 5.12
C VAL A 149 8.61 7.94 4.14
N MET A 150 9.16 8.98 3.50
CA MET A 150 10.31 8.85 2.60
C MET A 150 11.64 9.06 3.34
N PRO A 151 12.73 8.38 2.95
CA PRO A 151 12.80 7.25 2.04
C PRO A 151 12.06 6.03 2.59
N PHE A 152 11.39 5.27 1.72
CA PHE A 152 10.59 4.11 2.11
C PHE A 152 11.38 2.81 1.92
N GLN A 153 11.30 1.92 2.90
CA GLN A 153 11.82 0.55 2.81
C GLN A 153 10.84 -0.41 3.52
N ALA A 154 10.60 -1.57 2.92
CA ALA A 154 9.80 -2.61 3.54
C ALA A 154 10.30 -4.01 3.17
N ALA A 155 10.27 -4.92 4.15
CA ALA A 155 10.49 -6.33 3.91
C ALA A 155 9.23 -6.94 3.25
N LEU A 156 9.42 -7.67 2.16
CA LEU A 156 8.35 -8.44 1.54
C LEU A 156 8.04 -9.66 2.42
N GLN A 157 6.77 -9.88 2.72
CA GLN A 157 6.35 -10.96 3.62
C GLN A 157 6.63 -12.36 3.05
N THR A 158 6.71 -12.46 1.73
CA THR A 158 7.17 -13.63 1.00
C THR A 158 8.19 -13.16 -0.03
N ASN A 159 9.16 -14.00 -0.38
CA ASN A 159 10.05 -13.69 -1.49
C ASN A 159 9.20 -13.35 -2.72
N PHE A 160 9.65 -12.39 -3.53
CA PHE A 160 8.94 -11.92 -4.72
C PHE A 160 8.84 -13.05 -5.76
N GLY A 161 7.98 -14.06 -5.47
CA GLY A 161 7.80 -15.27 -6.26
C GLY A 161 7.12 -15.00 -7.61
N ARG A 162 6.80 -16.09 -8.34
CA ARG A 162 5.95 -16.00 -9.54
C ARG A 162 4.62 -15.36 -9.14
N ASN A 163 4.15 -14.42 -9.95
CA ASN A 163 2.98 -13.57 -9.68
C ASN A 163 3.17 -12.56 -8.52
N GLY A 164 4.39 -12.42 -8.01
CA GLY A 164 4.72 -11.33 -7.09
C GLY A 164 4.37 -9.98 -7.72
N ARG A 165 3.73 -9.10 -6.94
CA ARG A 165 3.20 -7.82 -7.41
C ARG A 165 3.49 -6.76 -6.38
N VAL A 166 3.90 -5.58 -6.84
CA VAL A 166 4.01 -4.37 -6.05
C VAL A 166 3.27 -3.25 -6.75
N ILE A 167 2.46 -2.50 -6.02
CA ILE A 167 1.83 -1.26 -6.49
C ILE A 167 2.36 -0.10 -5.66
N ILE A 168 2.79 0.96 -6.32
CA ILE A 168 3.30 2.18 -5.72
C ILE A 168 2.53 3.34 -6.33
N MET A 169 1.90 4.15 -5.48
CA MET A 169 1.24 5.39 -5.85
C MET A 169 1.90 6.56 -5.13
N GLY A 170 1.93 7.70 -5.79
CA GLY A 170 2.53 8.89 -5.20
C GLY A 170 2.40 10.11 -6.07
N ASN A 171 3.02 11.19 -5.60
CA ASN A 171 3.06 12.47 -6.30
C ASN A 171 4.51 12.86 -6.56
N ILE A 172 4.76 13.38 -7.75
CA ILE A 172 6.06 13.88 -8.16
C ILE A 172 6.02 15.40 -7.95
N PRO A 173 6.82 15.97 -7.05
CA PRO A 173 6.82 17.41 -6.83
C PRO A 173 7.30 18.18 -8.05
N TYR A 174 6.89 19.45 -8.18
CA TYR A 174 7.48 20.34 -9.17
C TYR A 174 8.98 20.49 -8.92
N GLY A 175 9.77 20.44 -9.98
CA GLY A 175 11.23 20.55 -9.90
C GLY A 175 11.95 19.25 -9.50
N ALA A 176 11.26 18.13 -9.39
CA ALA A 176 11.87 16.83 -9.16
C ALA A 176 12.94 16.53 -10.22
N ASP A 177 14.09 16.01 -9.79
CA ASP A 177 15.17 15.54 -10.68
C ASP A 177 14.99 14.07 -11.04
N ARG A 178 14.81 13.22 -10.01
CA ARG A 178 14.66 11.76 -10.19
C ARG A 178 14.08 11.10 -8.94
N PHE A 179 13.53 9.92 -9.11
CA PHE A 179 13.29 8.98 -8.02
C PHE A 179 13.64 7.56 -8.44
N HIS A 180 13.67 6.63 -7.50
CA HIS A 180 13.93 5.22 -7.81
C HIS A 180 13.09 4.29 -6.98
N ILE A 181 12.86 3.10 -7.55
CA ILE A 181 12.25 1.94 -6.91
C ILE A 181 13.23 0.80 -7.07
N ASN A 182 13.58 0.15 -5.97
CA ASN A 182 14.46 -1.02 -5.95
C ASN A 182 13.72 -2.25 -5.42
N LEU A 183 13.81 -3.36 -6.12
CA LEU A 183 13.54 -4.68 -5.60
C LEU A 183 14.88 -5.36 -5.32
N LEU A 184 15.16 -5.68 -4.07
CA LEU A 184 16.50 -6.09 -3.64
C LEU A 184 16.50 -7.24 -2.64
N ASN A 185 17.67 -7.83 -2.46
CA ASN A 185 17.96 -8.75 -1.38
C ASN A 185 18.56 -8.00 -0.19
N SER A 186 17.90 -8.02 0.95
CA SER A 186 18.31 -7.28 2.16
C SER A 186 19.66 -7.74 2.73
N ARG A 187 20.04 -9.01 2.54
CA ARG A 187 21.28 -9.59 3.06
C ARG A 187 22.48 -9.25 2.18
N THR A 188 22.37 -9.49 0.87
CA THR A 188 23.47 -9.27 -0.08
C THR A 188 23.54 -7.84 -0.58
N ARG A 189 22.47 -7.06 -0.40
CA ARG A 189 22.25 -5.72 -0.96
C ARG A 189 22.25 -5.70 -2.49
N ASN A 190 22.17 -6.85 -3.15
CA ASN A 190 21.99 -6.92 -4.58
C ASN A 190 20.63 -6.34 -4.98
N ILE A 191 20.63 -5.45 -5.96
CA ILE A 191 19.41 -4.86 -6.52
C ILE A 191 19.05 -5.64 -7.77
N HIS A 192 17.97 -6.42 -7.70
CA HIS A 192 17.50 -7.27 -8.79
C HIS A 192 16.81 -6.47 -9.88
N LEU A 193 16.09 -5.42 -9.48
CA LEU A 193 15.47 -4.45 -10.36
C LEU A 193 15.60 -3.07 -9.75
N HIS A 194 16.17 -2.15 -10.52
CA HIS A 194 16.20 -0.71 -10.29
C HIS A 194 15.36 -0.05 -11.38
N VAL A 195 14.30 0.67 -11.01
CA VAL A 195 13.49 1.50 -11.90
C VAL A 195 13.70 2.94 -11.50
N ASN A 196 14.25 3.76 -12.40
CA ASN A 196 14.68 5.11 -12.07
C ASN A 196 14.21 6.13 -13.12
N PRO A 197 13.03 6.74 -12.91
CA PRO A 197 12.65 7.91 -13.70
C PRO A 197 13.60 9.08 -13.43
N ARG A 198 14.15 9.64 -14.52
CA ARG A 198 15.09 10.79 -14.55
C ARG A 198 14.46 11.88 -15.41
N PHE A 199 13.93 12.90 -14.79
CA PHE A 199 13.08 13.89 -15.48
C PHE A 199 13.87 14.75 -16.46
N ARG A 200 15.10 15.18 -16.10
CA ARG A 200 15.96 15.98 -16.98
C ARG A 200 16.44 15.19 -18.20
N GLU A 201 16.59 13.88 -18.06
CA GLU A 201 17.03 12.99 -19.14
C GLU A 201 15.82 12.51 -19.97
N GLY A 202 14.58 12.76 -19.56
CA GLY A 202 13.36 12.24 -20.17
C GLY A 202 13.36 10.73 -20.30
N ALA A 203 13.93 10.02 -19.32
CA ALA A 203 14.15 8.58 -19.39
C ALA A 203 13.72 7.86 -18.11
N VAL A 204 13.24 6.62 -18.26
CA VAL A 204 13.10 5.66 -17.15
C VAL A 204 14.21 4.62 -17.29
N VAL A 205 15.25 4.75 -16.49
CA VAL A 205 16.38 3.83 -16.49
C VAL A 205 16.02 2.56 -15.74
N ARG A 206 16.35 1.40 -16.33
CA ARG A 206 16.25 0.09 -15.65
C ARG A 206 17.62 -0.54 -15.57
N ASN A 207 17.93 -1.13 -14.42
CA ASN A 207 19.24 -1.77 -14.22
C ASN A 207 19.18 -2.82 -13.10
N THR A 208 20.28 -3.55 -12.97
CA THR A 208 20.56 -4.50 -11.90
C THR A 208 21.91 -4.16 -11.29
N GLN A 209 22.05 -4.25 -9.97
CA GLN A 209 23.33 -4.17 -9.28
C GLN A 209 23.65 -5.54 -8.65
N ASP A 210 24.75 -6.14 -9.05
CA ASP A 210 25.28 -7.36 -8.44
C ASP A 210 26.61 -7.08 -7.74
N ARG A 211 26.69 -7.44 -6.46
CA ARG A 211 27.90 -7.25 -5.63
C ARG A 211 28.46 -5.83 -5.70
N GLY A 212 27.56 -4.84 -5.69
CA GLY A 212 27.93 -3.42 -5.76
C GLY A 212 28.22 -2.87 -7.16
N THR A 213 28.22 -3.73 -8.20
CA THR A 213 28.52 -3.33 -9.58
C THR A 213 27.23 -3.23 -10.39
N TRP A 214 26.99 -2.05 -11.03
CA TRP A 214 25.88 -1.85 -11.93
C TRP A 214 26.14 -2.52 -13.29
N GLY A 215 25.09 -3.15 -13.82
CA GLY A 215 25.07 -3.67 -15.17
C GLY A 215 24.82 -2.58 -16.22
N PRO A 216 24.64 -2.94 -17.50
CA PRO A 216 24.27 -2.00 -18.55
C PRO A 216 22.86 -1.47 -18.32
N GLU A 217 22.68 -0.15 -18.45
CA GLU A 217 21.38 0.50 -18.34
C GLU A 217 20.49 0.18 -19.56
N GLU A 218 19.22 -0.10 -19.29
CA GLU A 218 18.17 -0.14 -20.31
C GLU A 218 17.37 1.16 -20.23
N ARG A 219 17.19 1.86 -21.36
CA ARG A 219 16.55 3.18 -21.43
C ARG A 219 15.44 3.28 -22.47
N THR A 220 15.31 2.29 -23.36
CA THR A 220 14.33 2.30 -24.46
C THR A 220 12.92 2.35 -23.91
N MET A 221 12.14 3.34 -24.34
CA MET A 221 10.72 3.50 -24.02
C MET A 221 10.05 4.34 -25.11
N SER A 222 8.73 4.23 -25.23
CA SER A 222 7.95 4.96 -26.25
C SER A 222 7.66 6.40 -25.82
N TYR A 223 7.48 6.66 -24.53
CA TYR A 223 7.19 7.97 -23.96
C TYR A 223 7.54 8.00 -22.47
N MET A 224 7.77 9.17 -21.90
CA MET A 224 7.98 9.40 -20.48
C MET A 224 6.61 9.48 -19.76
N PRO A 225 6.23 8.47 -18.94
CA PRO A 225 4.90 8.43 -18.33
C PRO A 225 4.79 9.27 -17.06
N PHE A 226 5.90 9.78 -16.54
CA PHE A 226 5.98 10.48 -15.27
C PHE A 226 6.23 11.97 -15.51
N ILE A 227 5.40 12.82 -14.90
CA ILE A 227 5.43 14.27 -15.10
C ILE A 227 5.55 14.96 -13.74
N PRO A 228 6.57 15.84 -13.53
CA PRO A 228 6.64 16.64 -12.32
C PRO A 228 5.36 17.45 -12.09
N GLY A 229 4.89 17.48 -10.84
CA GLY A 229 3.62 18.10 -10.46
C GLY A 229 2.41 17.18 -10.58
N GLN A 230 2.56 15.92 -11.03
CA GLN A 230 1.45 14.99 -11.20
C GLN A 230 1.57 13.75 -10.29
N SER A 231 0.42 13.12 -10.06
CA SER A 231 0.33 11.81 -9.43
C SER A 231 0.72 10.71 -10.40
N PHE A 232 1.18 9.59 -9.87
CA PHE A 232 1.50 8.41 -10.66
C PHE A 232 1.10 7.13 -9.94
N GLN A 233 0.89 6.08 -10.72
CA GLN A 233 0.88 4.70 -10.26
C GLN A 233 1.91 3.90 -11.05
N ILE A 234 2.77 3.18 -10.34
CA ILE A 234 3.63 2.13 -10.90
C ILE A 234 3.16 0.79 -10.34
N GLU A 235 3.05 -0.18 -11.22
CA GLU A 235 2.88 -1.58 -10.86
C GLU A 235 4.05 -2.39 -11.43
N ILE A 236 4.67 -3.22 -10.58
CA ILE A 236 5.73 -4.14 -10.95
C ILE A 236 5.21 -5.56 -10.70
N LYS A 237 5.18 -6.37 -11.75
CA LYS A 237 4.77 -7.79 -11.71
C LYS A 237 5.93 -8.70 -12.06
N ASN A 238 6.06 -9.81 -11.36
CA ASN A 238 6.94 -10.90 -11.78
C ASN A 238 6.18 -11.81 -12.75
N GLU A 239 6.52 -11.75 -14.02
CA GLU A 239 5.90 -12.53 -15.09
C GLU A 239 6.66 -13.84 -15.39
N GLY A 240 7.48 -14.31 -14.44
CA GLY A 240 8.21 -15.57 -14.52
C GLY A 240 9.59 -15.46 -15.19
N GLY A 241 9.71 -14.88 -16.37
CA GLY A 241 10.99 -14.66 -17.08
C GLY A 241 11.48 -13.21 -17.00
N SER A 242 10.61 -12.28 -16.64
CA SER A 242 10.88 -10.85 -16.59
C SER A 242 10.01 -10.15 -15.53
N PHE A 243 10.38 -8.93 -15.19
CA PHE A 243 9.47 -8.00 -14.53
C PHE A 243 8.69 -7.25 -15.61
N GLY A 244 7.35 -7.29 -15.53
CA GLY A 244 6.48 -6.38 -16.25
C GLY A 244 6.30 -5.10 -15.44
N ILE A 245 6.63 -3.94 -16.02
CA ILE A 245 6.45 -2.64 -15.40
C ILE A 245 5.31 -1.90 -16.10
N TYR A 246 4.37 -1.42 -15.30
CA TYR A 246 3.17 -0.75 -15.78
C TYR A 246 3.08 0.63 -15.15
N SER A 247 2.57 1.60 -15.87
CA SER A 247 2.20 2.91 -15.34
C SER A 247 0.74 3.18 -15.65
N ASN A 248 -0.03 3.57 -14.63
CA ASN A 248 -1.45 3.87 -14.76
C ASN A 248 -2.24 2.77 -15.52
N GLY A 249 -1.91 1.50 -15.25
CA GLY A 249 -2.51 0.33 -15.88
C GLY A 249 -1.96 -0.05 -17.26
N ALA A 250 -1.22 0.82 -17.94
CA ALA A 250 -0.61 0.53 -19.24
C ALA A 250 0.79 -0.07 -19.08
N LYS A 251 1.07 -1.13 -19.83
CA LYS A 251 2.40 -1.76 -19.82
C LYS A 251 3.42 -0.84 -20.49
N LEU A 252 4.48 -0.49 -19.75
CA LEU A 252 5.57 0.33 -20.27
C LEU A 252 6.66 -0.51 -20.93
N PHE A 253 7.14 -1.52 -20.20
CA PHE A 253 8.23 -2.38 -20.68
C PHE A 253 8.33 -3.67 -19.85
N ASN A 254 9.06 -4.64 -20.37
CA ASN A 254 9.58 -5.79 -19.66
C ASN A 254 11.05 -5.55 -19.32
N TYR A 255 11.49 -6.07 -18.17
CA TYR A 255 12.89 -6.14 -17.79
C TYR A 255 13.24 -7.59 -17.49
N VAL A 256 14.07 -8.21 -18.33
CA VAL A 256 14.48 -9.61 -18.18
C VAL A 256 15.27 -9.79 -16.88
N HIS A 257 14.97 -10.82 -16.12
CA HIS A 257 15.67 -11.11 -14.87
C HIS A 257 17.17 -11.33 -15.13
N ARG A 258 18.02 -10.56 -14.50
CA ARG A 258 19.49 -10.73 -14.55
C ARG A 258 20.01 -11.46 -13.30
N LEU A 259 19.20 -11.51 -12.23
CA LEU A 259 19.45 -12.25 -11.00
C LEU A 259 18.22 -13.08 -10.63
N PRO A 260 18.37 -14.15 -9.84
CA PRO A 260 17.26 -15.01 -9.42
C PRO A 260 16.20 -14.24 -8.63
N PHE A 261 15.01 -14.07 -9.18
CA PHE A 261 13.92 -13.27 -8.57
C PHE A 261 13.45 -13.79 -7.20
N ASN A 262 13.60 -15.08 -6.92
CA ASN A 262 13.23 -15.69 -5.63
C ASN A 262 14.11 -15.26 -4.45
N GLN A 263 15.15 -14.49 -4.69
CA GLN A 263 16.01 -13.89 -3.65
C GLN A 263 15.56 -12.49 -3.24
N ILE A 264 14.60 -11.89 -3.95
CA ILE A 264 14.06 -10.57 -3.63
C ILE A 264 13.19 -10.68 -2.39
N ASN A 265 13.52 -9.92 -1.36
CA ASN A 265 12.81 -9.89 -0.09
C ASN A 265 12.60 -8.49 0.49
N MET A 266 12.94 -7.45 -0.26
CA MET A 266 12.80 -6.06 0.18
C MET A 266 12.45 -5.16 -1.00
N ILE A 267 11.61 -4.17 -0.73
CA ILE A 267 11.36 -3.02 -1.60
C ILE A 267 11.92 -1.76 -0.96
N GLU A 268 12.46 -0.87 -1.79
CA GLU A 268 12.95 0.45 -1.42
C GLU A 268 12.47 1.48 -2.43
N VAL A 269 12.03 2.65 -1.95
CA VAL A 269 11.70 3.82 -2.78
C VAL A 269 12.42 5.03 -2.22
N GLY A 270 13.12 5.77 -3.08
CA GLY A 270 13.85 6.96 -2.69
C GLY A 270 13.91 8.01 -3.80
N GLY A 271 14.33 9.22 -3.45
CA GLY A 271 14.42 10.36 -4.35
C GLY A 271 13.25 11.33 -4.25
N ASP A 272 13.06 12.13 -5.30
CA ASP A 272 12.13 13.24 -5.33
C ASP A 272 10.68 12.77 -5.60
N VAL A 273 10.07 12.17 -4.61
CA VAL A 273 8.69 11.65 -4.68
C VAL A 273 8.08 11.63 -3.28
N THR A 274 6.78 11.83 -3.20
CA THR A 274 5.97 11.51 -2.01
C THR A 274 5.08 10.33 -2.32
N LEU A 275 4.95 9.39 -1.40
CA LEU A 275 4.12 8.20 -1.59
C LEU A 275 2.76 8.38 -0.93
N THR A 276 1.71 7.97 -1.62
CA THR A 276 0.34 7.91 -1.07
C THR A 276 -0.05 6.48 -0.72
N LEU A 277 0.50 5.49 -1.45
CA LEU A 277 0.23 4.08 -1.20
C LEU A 277 1.41 3.22 -1.67
N VAL A 278 1.74 2.19 -0.87
CA VAL A 278 2.56 1.05 -1.31
C VAL A 278 1.85 -0.23 -0.91
N GLN A 279 1.61 -1.11 -1.89
CA GLN A 279 1.01 -2.44 -1.68
C GLN A 279 1.95 -3.52 -2.21
N TYR A 280 2.19 -4.56 -1.38
CA TYR A 280 3.11 -5.66 -1.68
C TYR A 280 2.74 -6.97 -1.00
#